data_d379d736f2b08c81a0cc9edabcb805bf
#
_entry.id   d379d736f2b08c81a0cc9edabcb805bf
#
_cell.length_a   1.000
_cell.length_b   1.000
_cell.length_c   1.000
_cell.angle_alpha   90.00
_cell.angle_beta   90.00
_cell.angle_gamma   90.00
#
_symmetry.space_group_name_H-M   'P 1'
#
loop_
_entity.id
_entity.type
_entity.pdbx_description
1 polymer ?
#
loop_
_entity_poly.entity_id
_entity_poly.type
_entity_poly.pdbx_seq_one_letter_code
_entity_poly.pdbx_strand_id
1 'polypeptide(L)'
;AAQLPIIGMQRKDDIDIYVGIPYCKTRCLYCSFASCVRTDKTDMRAYIDALKQDIKHGSEIVDRGGYRVRAVYVGGGTPTVLTADELRDVLEFTIDSYGGFGAELTVEAGRPDTIDLDKLRVIKDCGATRVSINPQTMCEKTLKLIGREHTPSEIFRAFNMARDAGISVINADVIAGLPGENEDNMKHTMDKMALLAPENLTVHTLALKRASRLKERIAEYPLPDAETADNMVKICAQAARDMDMYPYYMYRQKYMRGNLENVGYTIAGAECIYNIDMMEETTNIMAHGAGAMSKRIFDSQRRVERIPNPKDIDTYILKLNRTAGDKRALFLADRN
;
A
#
# COMPACT_ATOMS: atom_id res chain seq x y z
N ALA A 1 -0.89 -1.46 22.29
CA ALA A 1 -0.35 -2.65 23.01
C ALA A 1 0.22 -3.68 22.03
N ALA A 2 -0.47 -4.00 20.93
CA ALA A 2 -0.01 -4.98 19.92
C ALA A 2 1.27 -4.58 19.17
N GLN A 3 1.51 -3.30 18.98
CA GLN A 3 2.68 -2.75 18.28
C GLN A 3 3.97 -2.79 19.11
N LEU A 4 3.84 -2.76 20.45
CA LEU A 4 5.00 -2.60 21.36
C LEU A 4 6.10 -3.66 21.16
N PRO A 5 5.80 -4.95 20.94
CA PRO A 5 6.83 -5.94 20.69
C PRO A 5 7.60 -5.66 19.38
N ILE A 6 6.91 -5.23 18.32
CA ILE A 6 7.49 -4.94 16.99
C ILE A 6 8.35 -3.68 17.05
N ILE A 7 7.86 -2.62 17.72
CA ILE A 7 8.61 -1.38 17.95
C ILE A 7 9.82 -1.66 18.85
N GLY A 8 9.68 -2.50 19.86
CA GLY A 8 10.79 -2.89 20.76
C GLY A 8 11.93 -3.64 20.09
N MET A 9 11.69 -4.24 18.93
CA MET A 9 12.72 -4.92 18.13
C MET A 9 13.47 -3.98 17.16
N GLN A 10 13.05 -2.71 17.06
CA GLN A 10 13.69 -1.73 16.17
C GLN A 10 15.09 -1.39 16.64
N ARG A 11 15.99 -1.16 15.69
CA ARG A 11 17.35 -0.63 15.89
C ARG A 11 17.43 0.78 15.31
N LYS A 12 18.36 1.57 15.79
CA LYS A 12 18.58 2.94 15.31
C LYS A 12 18.99 3.03 13.83
N ASP A 13 19.58 1.96 13.33
CA ASP A 13 20.04 1.82 11.95
C ASP A 13 19.02 1.16 11.04
N ASP A 14 17.81 0.85 11.52
CA ASP A 14 16.74 0.28 10.70
C ASP A 14 16.23 1.30 9.67
N ILE A 15 15.94 0.77 8.48
CA ILE A 15 15.35 1.51 7.38
C ILE A 15 14.36 0.61 6.62
N ASP A 16 13.23 1.16 6.23
CA ASP A 16 12.29 0.51 5.34
C ASP A 16 12.48 0.99 3.91
N ILE A 17 12.19 0.13 2.97
CA ILE A 17 12.26 0.43 1.54
C ILE A 17 10.84 0.46 0.98
N TYR A 18 10.51 1.54 0.29
CA TYR A 18 9.28 1.66 -0.48
C TYR A 18 9.58 1.71 -1.97
N VAL A 19 8.87 0.89 -2.76
CA VAL A 19 8.97 0.89 -4.23
C VAL A 19 7.60 1.21 -4.81
N GLY A 20 7.49 2.36 -5.46
CA GLY A 20 6.24 2.86 -6.02
C GLY A 20 6.07 2.52 -7.49
N ILE A 21 4.96 1.87 -7.85
CA ILE A 21 4.52 1.66 -9.24
C ILE A 21 3.30 2.57 -9.47
N PRO A 22 3.46 3.76 -10.11
CA PRO A 22 2.41 4.77 -10.18
C PRO A 22 1.39 4.49 -11.30
N TYR A 23 1.18 3.25 -11.67
CA TYR A 23 0.26 2.88 -12.74
C TYR A 23 -0.90 2.05 -12.22
N CYS A 24 -2.08 2.25 -12.82
CA CYS A 24 -3.28 1.47 -12.59
C CYS A 24 -3.90 1.08 -13.93
N LYS A 25 -4.74 0.03 -13.94
CA LYS A 25 -5.56 -0.34 -15.11
C LYS A 25 -6.63 0.73 -15.40
N THR A 26 -7.30 1.21 -14.34
CA THR A 26 -8.28 2.31 -14.40
C THR A 26 -8.15 3.18 -13.16
N ARG A 27 -8.66 4.42 -13.19
CA ARG A 27 -8.64 5.31 -12.03
C ARG A 27 -9.94 5.22 -11.25
N CYS A 28 -9.87 4.73 -10.02
CA CYS A 28 -11.03 4.69 -9.12
C CYS A 28 -11.55 6.10 -8.79
N LEU A 29 -12.85 6.21 -8.59
CA LEU A 29 -13.56 7.48 -8.33
C LEU A 29 -13.01 8.22 -7.10
N TYR A 30 -12.74 7.50 -6.03
CA TYR A 30 -12.27 8.05 -4.74
C TYR A 30 -10.76 8.26 -4.65
N CYS A 31 -10.00 7.71 -5.61
CA CYS A 31 -8.54 7.67 -5.52
C CYS A 31 -7.92 9.07 -5.70
N SER A 32 -7.03 9.41 -4.78
CA SER A 32 -6.27 10.67 -4.78
C SER A 32 -4.76 10.47 -4.96
N PHE A 33 -4.31 9.24 -5.14
CA PHE A 33 -2.92 8.96 -5.43
C PHE A 33 -2.52 9.52 -6.79
N ALA A 34 -1.25 9.92 -6.91
CA ALA A 34 -0.66 10.33 -8.17
C ALA A 34 -0.39 9.07 -9.01
N SER A 35 -1.45 8.53 -9.62
CA SER A 35 -1.35 7.36 -10.48
C SER A 35 -1.83 7.68 -11.89
N CYS A 36 -1.16 7.10 -12.87
CA CYS A 36 -1.50 7.15 -14.29
C CYS A 36 -2.21 5.87 -14.71
N VAL A 37 -3.06 5.95 -15.73
CA VAL A 37 -3.62 4.73 -16.34
C VAL A 37 -2.60 4.18 -17.32
N ARG A 38 -2.23 2.89 -17.17
CA ARG A 38 -1.40 2.19 -18.15
C ARG A 38 -2.21 1.99 -19.43
N THR A 39 -1.63 2.39 -20.55
CA THR A 39 -2.19 2.21 -21.91
C THR A 39 -1.12 1.59 -22.81
N ASP A 40 -1.49 1.18 -24.01
CA ASP A 40 -0.55 0.65 -25.01
C ASP A 40 0.52 1.68 -25.43
N LYS A 41 0.26 2.97 -25.14
CA LYS A 41 1.22 4.07 -25.42
C LYS A 41 2.15 4.36 -24.24
N THR A 42 1.98 3.67 -23.10
CA THR A 42 2.80 3.88 -21.91
C THR A 42 4.19 3.28 -22.15
N ASP A 43 5.22 4.10 -22.10
CA ASP A 43 6.60 3.62 -22.10
C ASP A 43 6.98 3.07 -20.73
N MET A 44 6.58 1.82 -20.50
CA MET A 44 6.85 1.13 -19.24
C MET A 44 8.34 0.85 -19.07
N ARG A 45 9.06 0.62 -20.17
CA ARG A 45 10.49 0.35 -20.14
C ARG A 45 11.26 1.54 -19.58
N ALA A 46 11.00 2.74 -20.10
CA ALA A 46 11.66 3.96 -19.60
C ALA A 46 11.39 4.18 -18.11
N TYR A 47 10.16 3.89 -17.63
CA TYR A 47 9.86 3.99 -16.22
C TYR A 47 10.62 2.96 -15.38
N ILE A 48 10.64 1.69 -15.78
CA ILE A 48 11.34 0.61 -15.05
C ILE A 48 12.84 0.89 -14.99
N ASP A 49 13.45 1.31 -16.10
CA ASP A 49 14.87 1.65 -16.15
C ASP A 49 15.20 2.80 -15.19
N ALA A 50 14.37 3.85 -15.14
CA ALA A 50 14.52 4.95 -14.20
C ALA A 50 14.31 4.50 -12.72
N LEU A 51 13.32 3.64 -12.47
CA LEU A 51 13.06 3.08 -11.14
C LEU A 51 14.26 2.26 -10.65
N LYS A 52 14.86 1.43 -11.51
CA LYS A 52 16.06 0.65 -11.18
C LYS A 52 17.26 1.55 -10.86
N GLN A 53 17.41 2.68 -11.57
CA GLN A 53 18.42 3.67 -11.22
C GLN A 53 18.16 4.33 -9.85
N ASP A 54 16.90 4.69 -9.55
CA ASP A 54 16.52 5.23 -8.23
C ASP A 54 16.81 4.24 -7.11
N ILE A 55 16.47 2.94 -7.31
CA ILE A 55 16.76 1.86 -6.38
C ILE A 55 18.27 1.72 -6.16
N LYS A 56 19.06 1.73 -7.22
CA LYS A 56 20.53 1.66 -7.14
C LYS A 56 21.11 2.84 -6.34
N HIS A 57 20.68 4.07 -6.61
CA HIS A 57 21.11 5.23 -5.83
C HIS A 57 20.74 5.11 -4.35
N GLY A 58 19.53 4.60 -4.07
CA GLY A 58 19.08 4.40 -2.70
C GLY A 58 19.86 3.30 -1.97
N SER A 59 20.15 2.19 -2.63
CA SER A 59 20.93 1.11 -2.02
C SER A 59 22.35 1.55 -1.68
N GLU A 60 23.02 2.33 -2.56
CA GLU A 60 24.33 2.92 -2.25
C GLU A 60 24.31 3.85 -1.03
N ILE A 61 23.19 4.57 -0.82
CA ILE A 61 23.01 5.44 0.36
C ILE A 61 22.79 4.59 1.61
N VAL A 62 21.98 3.54 1.52
CA VAL A 62 21.68 2.61 2.61
C VAL A 62 22.96 1.92 3.08
N ASP A 63 23.77 1.39 2.16
CA ASP A 63 25.05 0.73 2.45
C ASP A 63 26.03 1.68 3.10
N ARG A 64 26.26 2.86 2.51
CA ARG A 64 27.19 3.86 3.05
C ARG A 64 26.75 4.38 4.42
N GLY A 65 25.45 4.47 4.64
CA GLY A 65 24.88 4.88 5.91
C GLY A 65 24.89 3.78 6.96
N GLY A 66 25.28 2.55 6.62
CA GLY A 66 25.22 1.40 7.51
C GLY A 66 23.81 1.10 8.01
N TYR A 67 22.82 1.35 7.17
CA TYR A 67 21.42 1.04 7.51
C TYR A 67 21.13 -0.46 7.29
N ARG A 68 20.23 -1.00 8.11
CA ARG A 68 19.71 -2.37 8.00
C ARG A 68 18.30 -2.34 7.45
N VAL A 69 18.06 -2.98 6.31
CA VAL A 69 16.71 -3.10 5.75
C VAL A 69 15.85 -3.99 6.65
N ARG A 70 14.71 -3.46 7.10
CA ARG A 70 13.77 -4.11 8.01
C ARG A 70 12.52 -4.61 7.28
N ALA A 71 11.96 -3.79 6.39
CA ALA A 71 10.82 -4.15 5.57
C ALA A 71 10.94 -3.55 4.17
N VAL A 72 10.35 -4.22 3.19
CA VAL A 72 10.19 -3.74 1.81
C VAL A 72 8.72 -3.77 1.44
N TYR A 73 8.23 -2.66 0.93
CA TYR A 73 6.84 -2.50 0.51
C TYR A 73 6.75 -2.01 -0.92
N VAL A 74 6.15 -2.82 -1.79
CA VAL A 74 5.95 -2.50 -3.21
C VAL A 74 4.48 -2.13 -3.41
N GLY A 75 4.23 -0.86 -3.69
CA GLY A 75 2.87 -0.32 -3.73
C GLY A 75 2.69 0.82 -4.74
N GLY A 76 1.77 1.74 -4.46
CA GLY A 76 1.52 2.95 -5.23
C GLY A 76 0.19 2.96 -5.95
N GLY A 77 0.17 2.73 -7.26
CA GLY A 77 -1.04 2.53 -8.04
C GLY A 77 -1.54 1.11 -7.91
N THR A 78 -0.98 0.22 -8.71
CA THR A 78 -1.26 -1.22 -8.71
C THR A 78 -0.06 -1.96 -9.28
N PRO A 79 0.87 -2.48 -8.48
CA PRO A 79 2.06 -3.18 -8.97
C PRO A 79 1.77 -4.31 -9.95
N THR A 80 0.66 -5.03 -9.77
CA THR A 80 0.24 -6.11 -10.69
C THR A 80 -0.30 -5.62 -12.05
N VAL A 81 -0.29 -4.32 -12.31
CA VAL A 81 -0.48 -3.80 -13.68
C VAL A 81 0.72 -4.10 -14.57
N LEU A 82 1.88 -4.37 -13.98
CA LEU A 82 3.05 -4.89 -14.68
C LEU A 82 2.78 -6.31 -15.21
N THR A 83 3.45 -6.68 -16.30
CA THR A 83 3.50 -8.08 -16.72
C THR A 83 4.27 -8.93 -15.71
N ALA A 84 4.18 -10.25 -15.77
CA ALA A 84 4.94 -11.12 -14.87
C ALA A 84 6.47 -10.89 -14.99
N ASP A 85 6.97 -10.70 -16.22
CA ASP A 85 8.40 -10.44 -16.47
C ASP A 85 8.83 -9.06 -15.96
N GLU A 86 8.04 -8.00 -16.21
CA GLU A 86 8.30 -6.66 -15.68
C GLU A 86 8.30 -6.65 -14.15
N LEU A 87 7.37 -7.38 -13.53
CA LEU A 87 7.24 -7.48 -12.08
C LEU A 87 8.43 -8.24 -11.48
N ARG A 88 8.84 -9.35 -12.11
CA ARG A 88 10.03 -10.10 -11.73
C ARG A 88 11.27 -9.24 -11.80
N ASP A 89 11.49 -8.54 -12.92
CA ASP A 89 12.65 -7.65 -13.12
C ASP A 89 12.76 -6.58 -12.04
N VAL A 90 11.65 -5.97 -11.64
CA VAL A 90 11.64 -4.95 -10.57
C VAL A 90 11.89 -5.58 -9.20
N LEU A 91 11.24 -6.71 -8.88
CA LEU A 91 11.37 -7.35 -7.57
C LEU A 91 12.77 -7.93 -7.36
N GLU A 92 13.29 -8.71 -8.31
CA GLU A 92 14.64 -9.29 -8.23
C GLU A 92 15.69 -8.18 -8.13
N PHE A 93 15.61 -7.13 -8.98
CA PHE A 93 16.51 -6.00 -8.90
C PHE A 93 16.47 -5.30 -7.55
N THR A 94 15.29 -5.16 -6.94
CA THR A 94 15.14 -4.56 -5.60
C THR A 94 15.83 -5.43 -4.55
N ILE A 95 15.57 -6.74 -4.57
CA ILE A 95 16.14 -7.69 -3.62
C ILE A 95 17.66 -7.71 -3.70
N ASP A 96 18.20 -7.84 -4.92
CA ASP A 96 19.65 -7.89 -5.16
C ASP A 96 20.33 -6.59 -4.75
N SER A 97 19.72 -5.44 -5.04
CA SER A 97 20.28 -4.13 -4.70
C SER A 97 20.39 -3.90 -3.21
N TYR A 98 19.52 -4.50 -2.40
CA TYR A 98 19.51 -4.38 -0.93
C TYR A 98 20.09 -5.60 -0.20
N GLY A 99 20.81 -6.47 -0.91
CA GLY A 99 21.64 -7.53 -0.30
C GLY A 99 20.88 -8.77 0.13
N GLY A 100 19.76 -9.10 -0.52
CA GLY A 100 19.04 -10.35 -0.21
C GLY A 100 18.53 -10.35 1.24
N PHE A 101 17.82 -9.33 1.65
CA PHE A 101 17.34 -9.12 3.02
C PHE A 101 16.41 -10.22 3.54
N GLY A 102 16.64 -10.67 4.78
CA GLY A 102 15.70 -11.50 5.53
C GLY A 102 14.56 -10.66 6.13
N ALA A 103 14.07 -9.65 5.39
CA ALA A 103 13.08 -8.69 5.82
C ALA A 103 11.66 -9.07 5.34
N GLU A 104 10.64 -8.41 5.90
CA GLU A 104 9.29 -8.50 5.39
C GLU A 104 9.23 -7.93 3.96
N LEU A 105 8.65 -8.67 3.02
CA LEU A 105 8.34 -8.19 1.68
C LEU A 105 6.83 -8.23 1.45
N THR A 106 6.23 -7.05 1.27
CA THR A 106 4.82 -6.88 0.94
C THR A 106 4.67 -6.35 -0.48
N VAL A 107 3.76 -6.95 -1.27
CA VAL A 107 3.40 -6.47 -2.60
C VAL A 107 1.91 -6.19 -2.69
N GLU A 108 1.54 -4.96 -3.07
CA GLU A 108 0.15 -4.61 -3.37
C GLU A 108 -0.28 -5.21 -4.71
N ALA A 109 -1.03 -6.31 -4.68
CA ALA A 109 -1.72 -6.81 -5.85
C ALA A 109 -2.99 -6.00 -6.15
N GLY A 110 -3.52 -5.31 -5.15
CA GLY A 110 -4.48 -4.21 -5.17
C GLY A 110 -5.81 -4.48 -5.87
N ARG A 111 -5.79 -4.92 -7.11
CA ARG A 111 -6.98 -5.07 -7.96
C ARG A 111 -7.10 -6.48 -8.51
N PRO A 112 -8.19 -7.22 -8.20
CA PRO A 112 -8.42 -8.59 -8.72
C PRO A 112 -8.31 -8.72 -10.24
N ASP A 113 -8.74 -7.68 -10.98
CA ASP A 113 -8.72 -7.66 -12.44
C ASP A 113 -7.32 -7.45 -13.07
N THR A 114 -6.28 -7.34 -12.26
CA THR A 114 -4.87 -7.28 -12.70
C THR A 114 -4.05 -8.49 -12.21
N ILE A 115 -4.68 -9.38 -11.43
CA ILE A 115 -4.04 -10.54 -10.81
C ILE A 115 -4.18 -11.76 -11.72
N ASP A 116 -3.09 -12.47 -11.91
CA ASP A 116 -3.05 -13.80 -12.49
C ASP A 116 -2.08 -14.69 -11.69
N LEU A 117 -2.13 -16.00 -11.93
CA LEU A 117 -1.35 -16.97 -11.18
C LEU A 117 0.17 -16.81 -11.41
N ASP A 118 0.57 -16.41 -12.63
CA ASP A 118 2.00 -16.26 -12.95
C ASP A 118 2.61 -15.09 -12.20
N LYS A 119 1.90 -13.95 -12.09
CA LYS A 119 2.34 -12.83 -11.25
C LYS A 119 2.42 -13.18 -9.77
N LEU A 120 1.45 -13.94 -9.26
CA LEU A 120 1.46 -14.37 -7.86
C LEU A 120 2.61 -15.34 -7.57
N ARG A 121 2.93 -16.22 -8.51
CA ARG A 121 4.12 -17.08 -8.42
C ARG A 121 5.41 -16.25 -8.43
N VAL A 122 5.53 -15.27 -9.33
CA VAL A 122 6.67 -14.34 -9.35
C VAL A 122 6.82 -13.66 -7.99
N ILE A 123 5.73 -13.11 -7.43
CA ILE A 123 5.73 -12.46 -6.12
C ILE A 123 6.22 -13.43 -5.04
N LYS A 124 5.71 -14.67 -5.06
CA LYS A 124 6.11 -15.70 -4.09
C LYS A 124 7.57 -16.13 -4.27
N ASP A 125 8.01 -16.38 -5.51
CA ASP A 125 9.38 -16.80 -5.82
C ASP A 125 10.41 -15.74 -5.40
N CYS A 126 10.04 -14.47 -5.51
CA CYS A 126 10.84 -13.33 -5.00
C CYS A 126 10.80 -13.20 -3.47
N GLY A 127 10.19 -14.13 -2.75
CA GLY A 127 10.22 -14.18 -1.29
C GLY A 127 9.19 -13.28 -0.59
N ALA A 128 8.15 -12.80 -1.29
CA ALA A 128 7.10 -12.02 -0.64
C ALA A 128 6.41 -12.83 0.47
N THR A 129 6.32 -12.20 1.63
CA THR A 129 5.64 -12.75 2.81
C THR A 129 4.15 -12.41 2.82
N ARG A 130 3.77 -11.30 2.15
CA ARG A 130 2.41 -10.77 2.12
C ARG A 130 2.05 -10.22 0.75
N VAL A 131 0.79 -10.40 0.36
CA VAL A 131 0.15 -9.64 -0.73
C VAL A 131 -1.08 -8.90 -0.21
N SER A 132 -1.40 -7.76 -0.83
CA SER A 132 -2.63 -7.02 -0.56
C SER A 132 -3.58 -7.19 -1.73
N ILE A 133 -4.76 -7.79 -1.50
CA ILE A 133 -5.84 -7.93 -2.48
C ILE A 133 -7.02 -7.13 -1.97
N ASN A 134 -7.35 -6.00 -2.61
CA ASN A 134 -8.18 -4.97 -2.04
C ASN A 134 -9.59 -4.94 -2.66
N PRO A 135 -10.60 -5.62 -2.04
CA PRO A 135 -11.98 -5.61 -2.51
C PRO A 135 -12.59 -4.22 -2.52
N GLN A 136 -12.35 -3.44 -1.47
CA GLN A 136 -12.98 -2.17 -1.08
C GLN A 136 -14.44 -2.35 -0.64
N THR A 137 -15.22 -3.15 -1.33
CA THR A 137 -16.59 -3.59 -1.02
C THR A 137 -16.88 -4.90 -1.77
N MET A 138 -17.87 -5.65 -1.32
CA MET A 138 -18.38 -6.84 -2.00
C MET A 138 -19.75 -6.56 -2.68
N CYS A 139 -20.15 -5.30 -2.76
CA CYS A 139 -21.36 -4.87 -3.44
C CYS A 139 -21.04 -4.54 -4.91
N GLU A 140 -21.48 -5.38 -5.84
CA GLU A 140 -21.17 -5.24 -7.27
C GLU A 140 -21.61 -3.90 -7.86
N LYS A 141 -22.79 -3.39 -7.44
CA LYS A 141 -23.29 -2.07 -7.85
C LYS A 141 -22.32 -0.95 -7.46
N THR A 142 -21.77 -1.02 -6.24
CA THR A 142 -20.82 -0.02 -5.75
C THR A 142 -19.47 -0.16 -6.45
N LEU A 143 -18.98 -1.39 -6.69
CA LEU A 143 -17.75 -1.62 -7.46
C LEU A 143 -17.81 -0.92 -8.82
N LYS A 144 -18.89 -1.10 -9.57
CA LYS A 144 -19.13 -0.41 -10.86
C LYS A 144 -19.15 1.11 -10.69
N LEU A 145 -19.85 1.60 -9.65
CA LEU A 145 -19.97 3.04 -9.37
C LEU A 145 -18.61 3.70 -9.10
N ILE A 146 -17.74 3.03 -8.34
CA ILE A 146 -16.40 3.55 -7.98
C ILE A 146 -15.32 3.30 -9.05
N GLY A 147 -15.70 2.75 -10.22
CA GLY A 147 -14.80 2.50 -11.35
C GLY A 147 -13.89 1.29 -11.17
N ARG A 148 -14.37 0.28 -10.45
CA ARG A 148 -13.75 -1.03 -10.36
C ARG A 148 -14.52 -2.02 -11.23
N GLU A 149 -13.84 -2.60 -12.20
CA GLU A 149 -14.46 -3.47 -13.20
C GLU A 149 -14.60 -4.93 -12.77
N HIS A 150 -14.02 -5.30 -11.63
CA HIS A 150 -14.09 -6.66 -11.10
C HIS A 150 -15.39 -6.94 -10.33
N THR A 151 -15.70 -8.21 -10.23
CA THR A 151 -16.87 -8.75 -9.50
C THR A 151 -16.44 -9.36 -8.16
N PRO A 152 -17.40 -9.57 -7.22
CA PRO A 152 -17.11 -10.32 -6.00
C PRO A 152 -16.54 -11.72 -6.24
N SER A 153 -16.97 -12.43 -7.28
CA SER A 153 -16.44 -13.75 -7.63
C SER A 153 -14.96 -13.71 -8.05
N GLU A 154 -14.54 -12.64 -8.72
CA GLU A 154 -13.14 -12.46 -9.08
C GLU A 154 -12.26 -12.15 -7.87
N ILE A 155 -12.80 -11.55 -6.82
CA ILE A 155 -12.11 -11.38 -5.53
C ILE A 155 -11.82 -12.75 -4.91
N PHE A 156 -12.84 -13.62 -4.81
CA PHE A 156 -12.67 -15.00 -4.32
C PHE A 156 -11.64 -15.76 -5.16
N ARG A 157 -11.70 -15.65 -6.49
CA ARG A 157 -10.72 -16.28 -7.38
C ARG A 157 -9.30 -15.76 -7.12
N ALA A 158 -9.11 -14.46 -6.93
CA ALA A 158 -7.81 -13.87 -6.65
C ALA A 158 -7.23 -14.38 -5.32
N PHE A 159 -8.05 -14.49 -4.27
CA PHE A 159 -7.63 -15.07 -2.99
C PHE A 159 -7.23 -16.54 -3.14
N ASN A 160 -8.02 -17.35 -3.83
CA ASN A 160 -7.68 -18.75 -4.07
C ASN A 160 -6.37 -18.89 -4.86
N MET A 161 -6.20 -18.11 -5.93
CA MET A 161 -4.93 -18.11 -6.69
C MET A 161 -3.74 -17.70 -5.82
N ALA A 162 -3.90 -16.75 -4.87
CA ALA A 162 -2.83 -16.37 -3.96
C ALA A 162 -2.49 -17.51 -2.98
N ARG A 163 -3.50 -18.22 -2.47
CA ARG A 163 -3.30 -19.43 -1.65
C ARG A 163 -2.62 -20.55 -2.44
N ASP A 164 -3.07 -20.81 -3.69
CA ASP A 164 -2.50 -21.80 -4.59
C ASP A 164 -1.03 -21.49 -4.95
N ALA A 165 -0.67 -20.20 -5.04
CA ALA A 165 0.71 -19.75 -5.19
C ALA A 165 1.55 -19.88 -3.92
N GLY A 166 0.97 -20.31 -2.79
CA GLY A 166 1.67 -20.50 -1.52
C GLY A 166 1.91 -19.22 -0.72
N ILE A 167 1.14 -18.16 -0.99
CA ILE A 167 1.20 -16.92 -0.20
C ILE A 167 0.46 -17.12 1.11
N SER A 168 1.16 -16.96 2.23
CA SER A 168 0.64 -17.24 3.55
C SER A 168 -0.16 -16.10 4.18
N VAL A 169 0.19 -14.85 3.86
CA VAL A 169 -0.48 -13.67 4.42
C VAL A 169 -1.13 -12.86 3.31
N ILE A 170 -2.45 -12.69 3.40
CA ILE A 170 -3.22 -11.83 2.50
C ILE A 170 -3.83 -10.71 3.32
N ASN A 171 -3.56 -9.46 2.91
CA ASN A 171 -4.27 -8.29 3.42
C ASN A 171 -5.47 -8.00 2.52
N ALA A 172 -6.59 -7.62 3.10
CA ALA A 172 -7.76 -7.11 2.41
C ALA A 172 -8.07 -5.67 2.87
N ASP A 173 -8.30 -4.75 1.92
CA ASP A 173 -8.79 -3.42 2.25
C ASP A 173 -10.28 -3.30 1.96
N VAL A 174 -11.02 -2.72 2.90
CA VAL A 174 -12.43 -2.33 2.74
C VAL A 174 -12.60 -0.85 3.05
N ILE A 175 -13.61 -0.20 2.45
CA ILE A 175 -13.88 1.22 2.65
C ILE A 175 -15.29 1.40 3.20
N ALA A 176 -15.41 1.94 4.41
CA ALA A 176 -16.67 2.40 4.98
C ALA A 176 -17.02 3.78 4.41
N GLY A 177 -18.30 3.97 4.10
CA GLY A 177 -18.81 5.25 3.62
C GLY A 177 -18.74 5.45 2.10
N LEU A 178 -18.63 4.39 1.32
CA LEU A 178 -18.70 4.47 -0.15
C LEU A 178 -20.06 4.99 -0.62
N PRO A 179 -20.12 5.68 -1.80
CA PRO A 179 -21.37 6.23 -2.31
C PRO A 179 -22.45 5.15 -2.51
N GLY A 180 -23.63 5.43 -1.96
CA GLY A 180 -24.81 4.56 -2.09
C GLY A 180 -24.80 3.34 -1.18
N GLU A 181 -23.83 3.20 -0.28
CA GLU A 181 -23.77 2.13 0.71
C GLU A 181 -24.32 2.55 2.09
N ASN A 182 -24.79 1.57 2.83
CA ASN A 182 -25.29 1.67 4.19
C ASN A 182 -24.74 0.50 5.05
N GLU A 183 -25.27 0.36 6.26
CA GLU A 183 -24.89 -0.69 7.21
C GLU A 183 -25.10 -2.10 6.68
N ASP A 184 -26.17 -2.36 5.92
CA ASP A 184 -26.46 -3.70 5.38
C ASP A 184 -25.48 -4.08 4.28
N ASN A 185 -25.04 -3.11 3.45
CA ASN A 185 -23.97 -3.32 2.49
C ASN A 185 -22.64 -3.64 3.16
N MET A 186 -22.35 -2.98 4.29
CA MET A 186 -21.14 -3.24 5.05
C MET A 186 -21.18 -4.62 5.72
N LYS A 187 -22.30 -5.00 6.32
CA LYS A 187 -22.49 -6.37 6.87
C LYS A 187 -22.26 -7.41 5.79
N HIS A 188 -22.91 -7.25 4.62
CA HIS A 188 -22.69 -8.15 3.48
C HIS A 188 -21.23 -8.24 3.08
N THR A 189 -20.51 -7.12 3.03
CA THR A 189 -19.07 -7.10 2.72
C THR A 189 -18.28 -7.86 3.78
N MET A 190 -18.56 -7.64 5.05
CA MET A 190 -17.84 -8.31 6.15
C MET A 190 -18.15 -9.80 6.23
N ASP A 191 -19.38 -10.24 5.95
CA ASP A 191 -19.71 -11.66 5.83
C ASP A 191 -18.88 -12.37 4.75
N LYS A 192 -18.64 -11.68 3.62
CA LYS A 192 -17.76 -12.20 2.57
C LYS A 192 -16.28 -12.17 2.96
N MET A 193 -15.83 -11.17 3.74
CA MET A 193 -14.46 -11.15 4.29
C MET A 193 -14.25 -12.33 5.24
N ALA A 194 -15.22 -12.65 6.10
CA ALA A 194 -15.14 -13.82 6.98
C ALA A 194 -14.97 -15.15 6.20
N LEU A 195 -15.63 -15.28 5.04
CA LEU A 195 -15.46 -16.46 4.17
C LEU A 195 -14.10 -16.49 3.46
N LEU A 196 -13.50 -15.33 3.15
CA LEU A 196 -12.18 -15.22 2.53
C LEU A 196 -11.05 -15.44 3.54
N ALA A 197 -11.33 -15.22 4.83
CA ALA A 197 -10.40 -15.38 5.95
C ALA A 197 -9.01 -14.75 5.67
N PRO A 198 -8.93 -13.44 5.42
CA PRO A 198 -7.63 -12.77 5.27
C PRO A 198 -6.89 -12.77 6.62
N GLU A 199 -5.56 -12.74 6.61
CA GLU A 199 -4.76 -12.59 7.83
C GLU A 199 -4.68 -11.13 8.30
N ASN A 200 -4.85 -10.18 7.35
CA ASN A 200 -4.94 -8.75 7.66
C ASN A 200 -6.19 -8.15 7.03
N LEU A 201 -6.80 -7.23 7.74
CA LEU A 201 -7.93 -6.44 7.26
C LEU A 201 -7.67 -4.97 7.54
N THR A 202 -7.63 -4.13 6.49
CA THR A 202 -7.57 -2.68 6.66
C THR A 202 -8.94 -2.07 6.40
N VAL A 203 -9.49 -1.44 7.40
CA VAL A 203 -10.75 -0.69 7.31
C VAL A 203 -10.44 0.77 7.11
N HIS A 204 -10.70 1.25 5.90
CA HIS A 204 -10.63 2.67 5.57
C HIS A 204 -11.97 3.34 5.77
N THR A 205 -11.95 4.60 6.17
CA THR A 205 -13.10 5.50 6.06
C THR A 205 -12.93 6.40 4.84
N LEU A 206 -13.96 6.54 4.04
CA LEU A 206 -13.92 7.37 2.84
C LEU A 206 -13.49 8.80 3.15
N ALA A 207 -12.37 9.23 2.59
CA ALA A 207 -11.86 10.59 2.70
C ALA A 207 -12.06 11.36 1.37
N LEU A 208 -12.72 12.50 1.44
CA LEU A 208 -12.99 13.36 0.28
C LEU A 208 -11.78 14.25 -0.04
N LYS A 209 -10.77 13.68 -0.67
CA LYS A 209 -9.54 14.41 -1.03
C LYS A 209 -9.72 15.26 -2.29
N ARG A 210 -9.11 16.46 -2.31
CA ARG A 210 -9.24 17.43 -3.41
C ARG A 210 -8.86 16.87 -4.78
N ALA A 211 -7.92 15.94 -4.84
CA ALA A 211 -7.45 15.33 -6.08
C ALA A 211 -8.30 14.13 -6.55
N SER A 212 -9.40 13.78 -5.85
CA SER A 212 -10.28 12.69 -6.27
C SER A 212 -11.42 13.19 -7.15
N ARG A 213 -11.75 12.42 -8.19
CA ARG A 213 -12.93 12.68 -9.04
C ARG A 213 -14.24 12.73 -8.24
N LEU A 214 -14.31 11.95 -7.16
CA LEU A 214 -15.47 11.96 -6.26
C LEU A 214 -15.68 13.34 -5.63
N LYS A 215 -14.61 14.01 -5.22
CA LYS A 215 -14.71 15.36 -4.65
C LYS A 215 -15.16 16.39 -5.67
N GLU A 216 -14.68 16.29 -6.90
CA GLU A 216 -15.06 17.18 -8.01
C GLU A 216 -16.55 17.05 -8.36
N ARG A 217 -17.10 15.84 -8.25
CA ARG A 217 -18.46 15.48 -8.67
C ARG A 217 -19.36 15.08 -7.50
N ILE A 218 -19.08 15.60 -6.29
CA ILE A 218 -19.72 15.15 -5.05
C ILE A 218 -21.25 15.27 -5.06
N ALA A 219 -21.79 16.25 -5.76
CA ALA A 219 -23.25 16.45 -5.87
C ALA A 219 -23.98 15.33 -6.65
N GLU A 220 -23.23 14.52 -7.43
CA GLU A 220 -23.79 13.44 -8.22
C GLU A 220 -23.87 12.12 -7.44
N TYR A 221 -23.24 12.05 -6.26
CA TYR A 221 -23.11 10.80 -5.51
C TYR A 221 -23.72 10.91 -4.12
N PRO A 222 -24.74 10.08 -3.79
CA PRO A 222 -25.28 10.04 -2.44
C PRO A 222 -24.26 9.41 -1.50
N LEU A 223 -23.71 10.20 -0.59
CA LEU A 223 -22.81 9.71 0.45
C LEU A 223 -23.61 9.45 1.73
N PRO A 224 -23.30 8.38 2.49
CA PRO A 224 -23.90 8.14 3.79
C PRO A 224 -23.58 9.32 4.73
N ASP A 225 -24.44 9.57 5.69
CA ASP A 225 -24.17 10.57 6.72
C ASP A 225 -23.07 10.09 7.71
N ALA A 226 -22.74 10.93 8.67
CA ALA A 226 -21.67 10.62 9.61
C ALA A 226 -22.03 9.47 10.57
N GLU A 227 -23.31 9.36 10.95
CA GLU A 227 -23.79 8.30 11.84
C GLU A 227 -23.77 6.94 11.11
N THR A 228 -24.28 6.88 9.91
CA THR A 228 -24.20 5.66 9.05
C THR A 228 -22.76 5.23 8.83
N ALA A 229 -21.84 6.16 8.52
CA ALA A 229 -20.42 5.84 8.34
C ALA A 229 -19.77 5.31 9.63
N ASP A 230 -20.10 5.89 10.78
CA ASP A 230 -19.62 5.41 12.09
C ASP A 230 -20.14 4.02 12.40
N ASN A 231 -21.42 3.75 12.14
CA ASN A 231 -22.02 2.42 12.30
C ASN A 231 -21.38 1.39 11.38
N MET A 232 -21.06 1.75 10.13
CA MET A 232 -20.32 0.87 9.21
C MET A 232 -18.93 0.50 9.77
N VAL A 233 -18.19 1.46 10.35
CA VAL A 233 -16.89 1.19 10.99
C VAL A 233 -17.05 0.28 12.20
N LYS A 234 -18.09 0.48 13.02
CA LYS A 234 -18.39 -0.43 14.17
C LYS A 234 -18.69 -1.85 13.72
N ILE A 235 -19.42 -2.03 12.62
CA ILE A 235 -19.68 -3.34 11.99
C ILE A 235 -18.35 -4.00 11.59
N CYS A 236 -17.46 -3.26 10.93
CA CYS A 236 -16.14 -3.79 10.56
C CYS A 236 -15.32 -4.20 11.80
N ALA A 237 -15.31 -3.37 12.85
CA ALA A 237 -14.59 -3.66 14.07
C ALA A 237 -15.14 -4.90 14.81
N GLN A 238 -16.47 -5.12 14.78
CA GLN A 238 -17.07 -6.33 15.34
C GLN A 238 -16.70 -7.55 14.52
N ALA A 239 -16.86 -7.49 13.19
CA ALA A 239 -16.51 -8.59 12.31
C ALA A 239 -15.02 -8.97 12.38
N ALA A 240 -14.12 -7.99 12.54
CA ALA A 240 -12.70 -8.27 12.78
C ALA A 240 -12.49 -9.06 14.08
N ARG A 241 -13.17 -8.70 15.17
CA ARG A 241 -13.12 -9.48 16.43
C ARG A 241 -13.67 -10.90 16.27
N ASP A 242 -14.74 -11.06 15.50
CA ASP A 242 -15.37 -12.37 15.23
C ASP A 242 -14.45 -13.26 14.35
N MET A 243 -13.49 -12.67 13.65
CA MET A 243 -12.40 -13.35 12.93
C MET A 243 -11.11 -13.50 13.75
N ASP A 244 -11.14 -13.34 15.06
CA ASP A 244 -9.99 -13.39 15.98
C ASP A 244 -8.89 -12.36 15.65
N MET A 245 -9.25 -11.25 14.99
CA MET A 245 -8.33 -10.16 14.67
C MET A 245 -8.35 -9.08 15.75
N TYR A 246 -7.20 -8.44 15.94
CA TYR A 246 -7.06 -7.27 16.81
C TYR A 246 -6.48 -6.07 16.03
N PRO A 247 -6.79 -4.81 16.46
CA PRO A 247 -6.21 -3.64 15.84
C PRO A 247 -4.71 -3.56 16.13
N TYR A 248 -3.90 -3.32 15.09
CA TYR A 248 -2.45 -3.27 15.24
C TYR A 248 -1.83 -1.97 14.74
N TYR A 249 -2.50 -1.19 13.91
CA TYR A 249 -2.18 0.22 13.62
C TYR A 249 -3.43 1.02 13.34
N MET A 250 -3.34 2.34 13.51
CA MET A 250 -4.41 3.28 13.14
C MET A 250 -3.81 4.60 12.64
N TYR A 251 -4.55 5.26 11.77
CA TYR A 251 -4.19 6.60 11.33
C TYR A 251 -5.39 7.42 10.91
N ARG A 252 -5.27 8.75 11.05
CA ARG A 252 -6.28 9.71 10.60
C ARG A 252 -5.85 10.39 9.31
N GLN A 253 -6.79 10.55 8.41
CA GLN A 253 -6.62 11.39 7.23
C GLN A 253 -7.39 12.70 7.40
N LYS A 254 -6.86 13.78 6.83
CA LYS A 254 -7.62 15.04 6.74
C LYS A 254 -8.85 14.84 5.83
N TYR A 255 -9.97 15.50 6.20
CA TYR A 255 -11.22 15.48 5.43
C TYR A 255 -12.00 14.15 5.47
N MET A 256 -11.81 13.33 6.49
CA MET A 256 -12.71 12.22 6.78
C MET A 256 -14.03 12.71 7.36
N ARG A 257 -15.15 12.07 7.04
CA ARG A 257 -16.43 12.34 7.70
C ARG A 257 -16.39 11.80 9.13
N GLY A 258 -16.93 12.55 10.09
CA GLY A 258 -17.16 12.10 11.45
C GLY A 258 -15.92 11.92 12.32
N ASN A 259 -14.75 12.49 11.99
CA ASN A 259 -13.48 12.28 12.73
C ASN A 259 -13.09 10.80 12.91
N LEU A 260 -13.53 9.93 12.01
CA LEU A 260 -13.26 8.50 12.03
C LEU A 260 -11.79 8.20 11.69
N GLU A 261 -11.34 7.02 12.06
CA GLU A 261 -9.97 6.54 11.85
C GLU A 261 -9.94 5.40 10.83
N ASN A 262 -8.81 5.23 10.18
CA ASN A 262 -8.49 4.01 9.43
C ASN A 262 -7.79 3.07 10.39
N VAL A 263 -8.19 1.82 10.41
CA VAL A 263 -7.66 0.82 11.36
C VAL A 263 -7.24 -0.43 10.60
N GLY A 264 -6.01 -0.86 10.84
CA GLY A 264 -5.52 -2.17 10.41
C GLY A 264 -5.75 -3.21 11.51
N TYR A 265 -6.39 -4.31 11.14
CA TYR A 265 -6.61 -5.49 11.98
C TYR A 265 -5.76 -6.64 11.49
N THR A 266 -5.35 -7.53 12.40
CA THR A 266 -4.50 -8.68 12.09
C THR A 266 -4.78 -9.83 13.05
N ILE A 267 -4.53 -11.05 12.58
CA ILE A 267 -4.33 -12.20 13.48
C ILE A 267 -2.90 -12.16 14.06
N ALA A 268 -2.64 -12.88 15.13
CA ALA A 268 -1.33 -12.91 15.78
C ALA A 268 -0.23 -13.44 14.86
N GLY A 269 0.88 -12.70 14.76
CA GLY A 269 2.06 -13.08 13.97
C GLY A 269 1.95 -12.72 12.47
N ALA A 270 0.89 -12.01 12.06
CA ALA A 270 0.71 -11.54 10.71
C ALA A 270 0.73 -10.00 10.60
N GLU A 271 1.26 -9.30 11.61
CA GLU A 271 1.39 -7.85 11.61
C GLU A 271 2.28 -7.38 10.45
N CYS A 272 1.90 -6.32 9.75
CA CYS A 272 2.73 -5.68 8.74
C CYS A 272 3.69 -4.69 9.41
N ILE A 273 4.97 -5.04 9.40
CA ILE A 273 6.03 -4.24 10.01
C ILE A 273 6.09 -2.86 9.36
N TYR A 274 6.12 -2.82 8.02
CA TYR A 274 6.14 -1.57 7.27
C TYR A 274 4.99 -0.62 7.65
N ASN A 275 3.77 -1.15 7.82
CA ASN A 275 2.62 -0.31 8.17
C ASN A 275 2.75 0.27 9.59
N ILE A 276 3.25 -0.50 10.55
CA ILE A 276 3.52 -0.02 11.90
C ILE A 276 4.58 1.08 11.84
N ASP A 277 5.71 0.81 11.22
CA ASP A 277 6.87 1.71 11.15
C ASP A 277 6.52 3.02 10.43
N MET A 278 5.71 2.93 9.38
CA MET A 278 5.24 4.09 8.61
C MET A 278 4.28 4.97 9.42
N MET A 279 3.32 4.37 10.14
CA MET A 279 2.25 5.09 10.86
C MET A 279 2.72 5.65 12.19
N GLU A 280 3.56 4.92 12.91
CA GLU A 280 4.13 5.37 14.19
C GLU A 280 5.34 6.31 14.02
N GLU A 281 5.80 6.50 12.78
CA GLU A 281 6.99 7.31 12.45
C GLU A 281 8.23 6.90 13.25
N THR A 282 8.48 5.59 13.35
CA THR A 282 9.56 5.03 14.18
C THR A 282 10.79 4.63 13.38
N THR A 283 10.66 4.44 12.05
CA THR A 283 11.74 3.94 11.18
C THR A 283 11.94 4.86 9.98
N ASN A 284 13.19 5.00 9.54
CA ASN A 284 13.52 5.70 8.31
C ASN A 284 12.90 5.00 7.11
N ILE A 285 12.58 5.74 6.04
CA ILE A 285 12.06 5.16 4.79
C ILE A 285 12.86 5.69 3.60
N MET A 286 13.50 4.80 2.86
CA MET A 286 14.03 5.08 1.54
C MET A 286 12.97 4.73 0.50
N ALA A 287 12.49 5.71 -0.24
CA ALA A 287 11.36 5.54 -1.15
C ALA A 287 11.79 5.80 -2.60
N HIS A 288 11.35 4.91 -3.50
CA HIS A 288 11.65 4.88 -4.92
C HIS A 288 10.38 4.99 -5.77
N GLY A 289 10.53 5.57 -6.96
CA GLY A 289 9.43 5.72 -7.91
C GLY A 289 8.75 7.09 -7.86
N ALA A 290 8.01 7.41 -8.91
CA ALA A 290 7.31 8.69 -9.03
C ALA A 290 6.27 8.87 -7.91
N GLY A 291 6.28 10.04 -7.27
CA GLY A 291 5.39 10.39 -6.17
C GLY A 291 5.70 9.74 -4.83
N ALA A 292 6.71 8.89 -4.74
CA ALA A 292 7.17 8.30 -3.49
C ALA A 292 7.84 9.34 -2.58
N MET A 293 7.88 9.09 -1.28
CA MET A 293 8.42 10.03 -0.30
C MET A 293 9.38 9.35 0.66
N SER A 294 10.66 9.68 0.56
CA SER A 294 11.66 9.27 1.53
C SER A 294 11.52 10.06 2.82
N LYS A 295 11.73 9.41 3.96
CA LYS A 295 11.56 9.98 5.29
C LYS A 295 12.76 9.61 6.16
N ARG A 296 13.42 10.61 6.75
CA ARG A 296 14.41 10.42 7.79
C ARG A 296 13.90 10.91 9.13
N ILE A 297 14.08 10.06 10.14
CA ILE A 297 13.77 10.33 11.53
C ILE A 297 15.07 10.55 12.28
N PHE A 298 15.18 11.68 12.98
CA PHE A 298 16.35 11.99 13.80
C PHE A 298 16.15 11.51 15.24
N ASP A 299 17.22 11.13 15.90
CA ASP A 299 17.23 10.46 17.22
C ASP A 299 16.35 11.11 18.29
N SER A 300 16.05 12.39 18.18
CA SER A 300 15.15 13.07 19.11
C SER A 300 13.67 12.74 18.88
N GLN A 301 13.32 12.02 17.82
CA GLN A 301 11.96 11.75 17.31
C GLN A 301 11.07 13.00 17.15
N ARG A 302 11.62 14.19 17.41
CA ARG A 302 10.94 15.48 17.27
C ARG A 302 11.13 16.10 15.89
N ARG A 303 12.06 15.55 15.08
CA ARG A 303 12.39 16.04 13.75
C ARG A 303 12.29 14.93 12.74
N VAL A 304 11.38 15.12 11.80
CA VAL A 304 11.20 14.23 10.64
C VAL A 304 11.38 15.06 9.39
N GLU A 305 12.34 14.69 8.55
CA GLU A 305 12.55 15.32 7.25
C GLU A 305 12.10 14.41 6.12
N ARG A 306 11.56 15.01 5.06
CA ARG A 306 10.97 14.29 3.94
C ARG A 306 11.48 14.82 2.62
N ILE A 307 11.82 13.90 1.71
CA ILE A 307 12.18 14.22 0.34
C ILE A 307 11.18 13.52 -0.59
N PRO A 308 10.29 14.28 -1.25
CA PRO A 308 9.37 13.74 -2.23
C PRO A 308 10.05 13.56 -3.58
N ASN A 309 9.82 12.43 -4.22
CA ASN A 309 10.06 12.28 -5.65
C ASN A 309 8.98 13.06 -6.43
N PRO A 310 9.29 13.60 -7.63
CA PRO A 310 8.29 14.19 -8.50
C PRO A 310 7.13 13.23 -8.77
N LYS A 311 5.91 13.78 -8.80
CA LYS A 311 4.68 12.98 -9.04
C LYS A 311 4.47 12.67 -10.50
N ASP A 312 4.84 13.62 -11.36
CA ASP A 312 4.80 13.48 -12.80
C ASP A 312 5.97 12.59 -13.25
N ILE A 313 5.69 11.62 -14.12
CA ILE A 313 6.62 10.56 -14.50
C ILE A 313 7.80 11.12 -15.30
N ASP A 314 7.54 11.98 -16.26
CA ASP A 314 8.61 12.58 -17.10
C ASP A 314 9.53 13.46 -16.23
N THR A 315 8.93 14.23 -15.33
CA THR A 315 9.66 15.03 -14.34
C THR A 315 10.46 14.17 -13.38
N TYR A 316 9.93 13.01 -12.98
CA TYR A 316 10.64 12.05 -12.12
C TYR A 316 11.88 11.51 -12.83
N ILE A 317 11.74 11.04 -14.05
CA ILE A 317 12.85 10.54 -14.88
C ILE A 317 13.91 11.63 -15.06
N LEU A 318 13.49 12.84 -15.44
CA LEU A 318 14.39 13.96 -15.70
C LEU A 318 15.19 14.41 -14.45
N LYS A 319 14.56 14.36 -13.26
CA LYS A 319 15.15 14.84 -12.01
C LYS A 319 15.80 13.77 -11.14
N LEU A 320 15.93 12.54 -11.63
CA LEU A 320 16.39 11.38 -10.88
C LEU A 320 17.70 11.66 -10.11
N ASN A 321 18.74 12.11 -10.82
CA ASN A 321 20.05 12.39 -10.22
C ASN A 321 20.01 13.51 -9.16
N ARG A 322 19.18 14.53 -9.38
CA ARG A 322 19.00 15.59 -8.38
C ARG A 322 18.36 15.05 -7.12
N THR A 323 17.25 14.31 -7.26
CA THR A 323 16.56 13.72 -6.13
C THR A 323 17.45 12.72 -5.37
N ALA A 324 18.27 11.95 -6.09
CA ALA A 324 19.27 11.07 -5.46
C ALA A 324 20.31 11.86 -4.66
N GLY A 325 20.76 13.03 -5.15
CA GLY A 325 21.64 13.95 -4.43
C GLY A 325 20.99 14.47 -3.14
N ASP A 326 19.73 14.88 -3.20
CA ASP A 326 18.97 15.36 -2.04
C ASP A 326 18.80 14.24 -0.99
N LYS A 327 18.45 13.02 -1.42
CA LYS A 327 18.39 11.83 -0.54
C LYS A 327 19.74 11.55 0.12
N ARG A 328 20.84 11.57 -0.67
CA ARG A 328 22.18 11.36 -0.15
C ARG A 328 22.55 12.39 0.91
N ALA A 329 22.29 13.67 0.65
CA ALA A 329 22.56 14.74 1.61
C ALA A 329 21.77 14.54 2.90
N LEU A 330 20.49 14.14 2.81
CA LEU A 330 19.67 13.91 3.99
C LEU A 330 20.13 12.69 4.79
N PHE A 331 20.28 11.52 4.14
CA PHE A 331 20.49 10.26 4.86
C PHE A 331 21.93 10.05 5.35
N LEU A 332 22.91 10.72 4.76
CA LEU A 332 24.31 10.66 5.19
C LEU A 332 24.76 11.89 6.00
N ALA A 333 23.90 12.88 6.24
CA ALA A 333 24.16 13.94 7.19
C ALA A 333 24.54 13.34 8.53
N ASP A 334 25.45 13.65 9.29
CA ASP A 334 25.84 13.11 10.62
C ASP A 334 26.42 11.67 10.63
N ARG A 335 26.73 11.09 9.46
CA ARG A 335 27.35 9.77 9.34
C ARG A 335 28.73 9.80 8.64
N ASN A 336 29.32 11.00 8.51
CA ASN A 336 30.68 11.23 8.00
C ASN A 336 31.67 11.39 9.16
#